data_b268731a21bf75fd54a674465aa2dd36
#
_entry.id   b268731a21bf75fd54a674465aa2dd36
#
_cell.length_a   1.000
_cell.length_b   1.000
_cell.length_c   1.000
_cell.angle_alpha   90.00
_cell.angle_beta   90.00
_cell.angle_gamma   90.00
#
_symmetry.space_group_name_H-M   'P 1'
#
loop_
_entity.id
_entity.type
_entity.pdbx_description
1 polymer ?
#
loop_
_entity_poly.entity_id
_entity_poly.type
_entity_poly.pdbx_seq_one_letter_code
_entity_poly.pdbx_strand_id
1 'polypeptide(L)'
;MFQYHCLNPIAGVGLANFNENYQQIESLEGADAVLVRSAAMHGMELPKSLLAVARAGAGVNNIPLADCAEQGIVVFNTPGANANGVKELVLAGMLLASRDIAGGIEWVKSDKEDGDIAKTAEKQKKKFAGCEISGKKLGIIGLGAIGQLVANAATHLGMEVYGYDPYISVDAAWNLSRDIHHIQNVEDIYRTCDYITIHVPLLDSTKGMINKAAIDEMKDGVVLLNYARDLLVDEDAVLAALKAGKMKKYVTDFANPKVVGAEGTIVTPHLGASTKESEDNCAVMAVKEIRDFLENGNIRNSVNFPNCSMGVCTGAGRVTICHKNIPGMLGAFTTVMGNAGVNISDMTNKGKGDYAYTMMDLESEATEEMVKALEAVDGVLKVRIIK
;
A
#
# COMPACT_ATOMS: atom_id res chain seq x y z
N MET A 1 -1.64 27.43 -14.72
CA MET A 1 -0.68 27.11 -13.65
C MET A 1 -1.46 26.37 -12.59
N PHE A 2 -1.06 25.14 -12.23
CA PHE A 2 -1.74 24.35 -11.22
C PHE A 2 -1.31 24.76 -9.81
N GLN A 3 -2.26 24.75 -8.87
CA GLN A 3 -2.02 25.07 -7.47
C GLN A 3 -2.12 23.80 -6.62
N TYR A 4 -1.13 23.57 -5.76
CA TYR A 4 -1.18 22.44 -4.83
C TYR A 4 -0.97 22.87 -3.38
N HIS A 5 -1.60 22.15 -2.46
CA HIS A 5 -1.47 22.34 -1.02
C HIS A 5 -0.93 21.10 -0.33
N CYS A 6 -0.08 21.27 0.69
CA CYS A 6 0.44 20.18 1.52
C CYS A 6 -0.19 20.24 2.91
N LEU A 7 -1.02 19.27 3.29
CA LEU A 7 -1.62 19.19 4.63
C LEU A 7 -0.62 18.77 5.72
N ASN A 8 0.51 18.18 5.32
CA ASN A 8 1.64 17.81 6.18
C ASN A 8 2.94 18.18 5.48
N PRO A 9 4.07 18.23 6.20
CA PRO A 9 5.37 18.25 5.57
C PRO A 9 5.53 17.04 4.64
N ILE A 10 5.85 17.30 3.36
CA ILE A 10 6.15 16.32 2.33
C ILE A 10 7.62 16.45 1.98
N ALA A 11 8.30 15.31 1.77
CA ALA A 11 9.73 15.31 1.48
C ALA A 11 10.07 16.17 0.25
N GLY A 12 11.06 17.04 0.40
CA GLY A 12 11.44 18.01 -0.65
C GLY A 12 11.88 17.35 -1.96
N VAL A 13 12.45 16.13 -1.91
CA VAL A 13 12.79 15.36 -3.10
C VAL A 13 11.56 15.00 -3.93
N GLY A 14 10.40 14.79 -3.30
CA GLY A 14 9.13 14.60 -3.99
C GLY A 14 8.67 15.92 -4.63
N LEU A 15 8.61 17.01 -3.86
CA LEU A 15 8.17 18.32 -4.33
C LEU A 15 9.04 18.88 -5.47
N ALA A 16 10.32 18.54 -5.50
CA ALA A 16 11.24 18.93 -6.58
C ALA A 16 10.87 18.29 -7.95
N ASN A 17 9.95 17.34 -8.00
CA ASN A 17 9.42 16.80 -9.26
C ASN A 17 8.30 17.69 -9.87
N PHE A 18 7.77 18.68 -9.16
CA PHE A 18 6.94 19.70 -9.77
C PHE A 18 7.82 20.67 -10.58
N ASN A 19 7.34 21.09 -11.73
CA ASN A 19 7.98 22.06 -12.60
C ASN A 19 7.36 23.45 -12.39
N GLU A 20 7.76 24.42 -13.23
CA GLU A 20 7.29 25.82 -13.19
C GLU A 20 5.77 25.99 -13.41
N ASN A 21 5.08 24.97 -13.89
CA ASN A 21 3.62 25.00 -14.05
C ASN A 21 2.86 24.74 -12.76
N TYR A 22 3.57 24.52 -11.64
CA TYR A 22 2.98 24.21 -10.34
C TYR A 22 3.39 25.25 -9.31
N GLN A 23 2.43 25.67 -8.49
CA GLN A 23 2.66 26.60 -7.38
C GLN A 23 2.11 26.00 -6.09
N GLN A 24 2.93 25.96 -5.04
CA GLN A 24 2.46 25.64 -3.71
C GLN A 24 1.70 26.81 -3.11
N ILE A 25 0.54 26.53 -2.52
CA ILE A 25 -0.27 27.53 -1.81
C ILE A 25 -0.49 27.11 -0.35
N GLU A 26 -0.74 28.07 0.52
CA GLU A 26 -0.90 27.85 1.96
C GLU A 26 -2.31 27.38 2.35
N SER A 27 -3.31 27.68 1.54
CA SER A 27 -4.72 27.36 1.78
C SER A 27 -5.17 26.17 0.91
N LEU A 28 -6.06 25.36 1.47
CA LEU A 28 -6.79 24.35 0.70
C LEU A 28 -7.71 24.98 -0.36
N GLU A 29 -8.26 26.18 -0.05
CA GLU A 29 -9.09 26.94 -0.98
C GLU A 29 -8.29 27.37 -2.20
N GLY A 30 -8.79 27.05 -3.38
CA GLY A 30 -8.13 27.31 -4.64
C GLY A 30 -7.13 26.22 -5.11
N ALA A 31 -6.87 25.20 -4.29
CA ALA A 31 -5.99 24.10 -4.69
C ALA A 31 -6.63 23.20 -5.76
N ASP A 32 -5.85 22.87 -6.78
CA ASP A 32 -6.17 21.81 -7.75
C ASP A 32 -5.82 20.43 -7.21
N ALA A 33 -4.77 20.35 -6.37
CA ALA A 33 -4.32 19.10 -5.78
C ALA A 33 -3.87 19.26 -4.32
N VAL A 34 -4.03 18.16 -3.56
CA VAL A 34 -3.57 18.06 -2.18
C VAL A 34 -2.61 16.90 -2.03
N LEU A 35 -1.49 17.18 -1.34
CA LEU A 35 -0.57 16.16 -0.84
C LEU A 35 -0.80 15.98 0.67
N VAL A 36 -0.97 14.74 1.10
CA VAL A 36 -1.19 14.40 2.51
C VAL A 36 -0.39 13.17 2.92
N ARG A 37 0.01 13.10 4.17
CA ARG A 37 0.64 11.92 4.77
C ARG A 37 -0.22 11.35 5.91
N SER A 38 -0.33 12.06 7.01
CA SER A 38 -1.01 11.61 8.23
C SER A 38 -2.14 12.51 8.71
N ALA A 39 -2.29 13.72 8.15
CA ALA A 39 -3.39 14.61 8.54
C ALA A 39 -4.74 13.96 8.22
N ALA A 40 -5.69 14.09 9.15
CA ALA A 40 -7.06 13.65 8.94
C ALA A 40 -7.80 14.64 8.05
N MET A 41 -8.40 14.15 6.97
CA MET A 41 -9.22 14.94 6.05
C MET A 41 -10.73 14.78 6.31
N HIS A 42 -11.12 13.86 7.18
CA HIS A 42 -12.53 13.68 7.56
C HIS A 42 -13.09 14.96 8.19
N GLY A 43 -14.24 15.42 7.71
CA GLY A 43 -14.90 16.64 8.19
C GLY A 43 -14.32 17.95 7.63
N MET A 44 -13.34 17.90 6.73
CA MET A 44 -12.88 19.06 5.98
C MET A 44 -13.84 19.39 4.84
N GLU A 45 -14.10 20.66 4.62
CA GLU A 45 -14.77 21.12 3.40
C GLU A 45 -13.77 21.04 2.22
N LEU A 46 -14.13 20.25 1.21
CA LEU A 46 -13.31 20.12 0.01
C LEU A 46 -13.73 21.16 -1.02
N PRO A 47 -12.81 22.03 -1.50
CA PRO A 47 -13.16 23.07 -2.46
C PRO A 47 -13.53 22.46 -3.82
N LYS A 48 -14.42 23.13 -4.55
CA LYS A 48 -14.85 22.69 -5.90
C LYS A 48 -13.72 22.63 -6.90
N SER A 49 -12.67 23.45 -6.70
CA SER A 49 -11.45 23.44 -7.52
C SER A 49 -10.63 22.17 -7.39
N LEU A 50 -10.78 21.44 -6.27
CA LEU A 50 -9.96 20.26 -5.99
C LEU A 50 -10.25 19.13 -6.98
N LEU A 51 -9.20 18.66 -7.62
CA LEU A 51 -9.23 17.60 -8.65
C LEU A 51 -8.62 16.30 -8.12
N ALA A 52 -7.59 16.40 -7.28
CA ALA A 52 -6.85 15.25 -6.81
C ALA A 52 -6.37 15.37 -5.37
N VAL A 53 -6.33 14.23 -4.69
CA VAL A 53 -5.65 14.06 -3.40
C VAL A 53 -4.65 12.94 -3.57
N ALA A 54 -3.36 13.16 -3.24
CA ALA A 54 -2.37 12.08 -3.21
C ALA A 54 -1.82 11.88 -1.79
N ARG A 55 -1.98 10.68 -1.28
CA ARG A 55 -1.38 10.29 -0.01
C ARG A 55 0.04 9.74 -0.23
N ALA A 56 1.03 10.39 0.37
CA ALA A 56 2.39 9.86 0.45
C ALA A 56 2.43 8.68 1.44
N GLY A 57 1.96 7.53 1.00
CA GLY A 57 1.85 6.29 1.78
C GLY A 57 0.77 5.34 1.23
N ALA A 58 0.77 4.08 1.67
CA ALA A 58 -0.12 3.05 1.14
C ALA A 58 -1.55 3.06 1.71
N GLY A 59 -1.72 3.32 3.01
CA GLY A 59 -3.05 3.36 3.65
C GLY A 59 -3.78 4.67 3.34
N VAL A 60 -5.11 4.71 3.44
CA VAL A 60 -5.92 5.90 3.11
C VAL A 60 -7.04 6.16 4.13
N ASN A 61 -6.91 5.61 5.33
CA ASN A 61 -7.94 5.71 6.37
C ASN A 61 -8.21 7.14 6.85
N ASN A 62 -7.31 8.06 6.59
CA ASN A 62 -7.40 9.47 6.94
C ASN A 62 -8.08 10.33 5.87
N ILE A 63 -8.54 9.74 4.75
CA ILE A 63 -9.14 10.45 3.62
C ILE A 63 -10.59 10.00 3.45
N PRO A 64 -11.57 10.92 3.30
CA PRO A 64 -12.98 10.60 3.07
C PRO A 64 -13.21 10.17 1.62
N LEU A 65 -12.95 8.89 1.31
CA LEU A 65 -12.95 8.38 -0.07
C LEU A 65 -14.30 8.52 -0.77
N ALA A 66 -15.41 8.30 -0.05
CA ALA A 66 -16.76 8.41 -0.60
C ALA A 66 -17.08 9.87 -0.98
N ASP A 67 -16.80 10.82 -0.09
CA ASP A 67 -17.05 12.24 -0.34
C ASP A 67 -16.20 12.77 -1.48
N CYS A 68 -14.94 12.31 -1.58
CA CYS A 68 -14.07 12.61 -2.71
C CYS A 68 -14.65 12.07 -4.03
N ALA A 69 -15.11 10.82 -4.03
CA ALA A 69 -15.66 10.20 -5.23
C ALA A 69 -16.92 10.91 -5.73
N GLU A 70 -17.86 11.25 -4.82
CA GLU A 70 -19.09 11.99 -5.15
C GLU A 70 -18.81 13.38 -5.74
N GLN A 71 -17.68 13.99 -5.40
CA GLN A 71 -17.26 15.28 -5.94
C GLN A 71 -16.33 15.14 -7.18
N GLY A 72 -16.10 13.94 -7.68
CA GLY A 72 -15.19 13.68 -8.80
C GLY A 72 -13.73 13.99 -8.48
N ILE A 73 -13.32 13.91 -7.20
CA ILE A 73 -11.95 14.10 -6.75
C ILE A 73 -11.25 12.73 -6.75
N VAL A 74 -10.17 12.61 -7.51
CA VAL A 74 -9.40 11.37 -7.61
C VAL A 74 -8.43 11.26 -6.44
N VAL A 75 -8.48 10.16 -5.70
CA VAL A 75 -7.59 9.91 -4.56
C VAL A 75 -6.55 8.86 -4.94
N PHE A 76 -5.29 9.23 -4.83
CA PHE A 76 -4.12 8.38 -5.07
C PHE A 76 -3.48 7.94 -3.76
N ASN A 77 -2.86 6.77 -3.78
CA ASN A 77 -1.91 6.34 -2.76
C ASN A 77 -0.64 5.83 -3.43
N THR A 78 0.40 5.56 -2.66
CA THR A 78 1.72 5.17 -3.19
C THR A 78 2.04 3.70 -2.88
N PRO A 79 1.37 2.73 -3.53
CA PRO A 79 1.57 1.33 -3.24
C PRO A 79 2.98 0.89 -3.64
N GLY A 80 3.66 0.19 -2.74
CA GLY A 80 5.00 -0.33 -3.01
C GLY A 80 6.16 0.66 -2.83
N ALA A 81 5.91 1.97 -2.71
CA ALA A 81 6.96 2.96 -2.54
C ALA A 81 7.78 2.75 -1.24
N ASN A 82 7.15 2.21 -0.20
CA ASN A 82 7.77 1.86 1.07
C ASN A 82 8.12 0.36 1.21
N ALA A 83 7.97 -0.42 0.14
CA ALA A 83 8.08 -1.89 0.23
C ALA A 83 9.45 -2.37 0.70
N ASN A 84 10.53 -1.67 0.35
CA ASN A 84 11.86 -2.02 0.80
C ASN A 84 12.04 -1.83 2.32
N GLY A 85 11.55 -0.74 2.89
CA GLY A 85 11.60 -0.51 4.34
C GLY A 85 10.86 -1.60 5.11
N VAL A 86 9.64 -1.97 4.66
CA VAL A 86 8.88 -3.08 5.26
C VAL A 86 9.64 -4.41 5.13
N LYS A 87 10.20 -4.72 3.96
CA LYS A 87 11.02 -5.93 3.76
C LYS A 87 12.16 -6.00 4.78
N GLU A 88 12.88 -4.91 4.99
CA GLU A 88 14.01 -4.88 5.95
C GLU A 88 13.54 -5.11 7.38
N LEU A 89 12.39 -4.55 7.77
CA LEU A 89 11.82 -4.79 9.09
C LEU A 89 11.33 -6.25 9.25
N VAL A 90 10.77 -6.88 8.21
CA VAL A 90 10.44 -8.32 8.21
C VAL A 90 11.68 -9.17 8.45
N LEU A 91 12.78 -8.89 7.75
CA LEU A 91 14.05 -9.60 7.93
C LEU A 91 14.59 -9.43 9.36
N ALA A 92 14.56 -8.21 9.88
CA ALA A 92 14.91 -7.94 11.27
C ALA A 92 14.05 -8.73 12.25
N GLY A 93 12.73 -8.75 12.04
CA GLY A 93 11.77 -9.52 12.85
C GLY A 93 12.06 -11.03 12.82
N MET A 94 12.38 -11.61 11.67
CA MET A 94 12.79 -13.02 11.57
C MET A 94 14.05 -13.30 12.39
N LEU A 95 15.05 -12.45 12.33
CA LEU A 95 16.31 -12.60 13.07
C LEU A 95 16.09 -12.45 14.58
N LEU A 96 15.28 -11.49 15.02
CA LEU A 96 14.89 -11.29 16.42
C LEU A 96 14.09 -12.48 16.96
N ALA A 97 13.20 -13.08 16.14
CA ALA A 97 12.44 -14.26 16.53
C ALA A 97 13.29 -15.54 16.63
N SER A 98 14.39 -15.58 15.87
CA SER A 98 15.29 -16.74 15.81
C SER A 98 16.18 -16.87 17.06
N ARG A 99 16.64 -15.76 17.61
CA ARG A 99 17.47 -15.65 18.81
C ARG A 99 16.96 -14.50 19.67
N ASP A 100 17.06 -14.61 20.98
CA ASP A 100 16.65 -13.54 21.89
C ASP A 100 17.69 -12.41 21.95
N ILE A 101 17.87 -11.73 20.81
CA ILE A 101 18.84 -10.63 20.68
C ILE A 101 18.43 -9.45 21.57
N ALA A 102 17.13 -9.10 21.58
CA ALA A 102 16.62 -7.99 22.36
C ALA A 102 16.79 -8.24 23.87
N GLY A 103 16.40 -9.42 24.36
CA GLY A 103 16.59 -9.80 25.77
C GLY A 103 18.07 -9.84 26.14
N GLY A 104 18.94 -10.31 25.26
CA GLY A 104 20.38 -10.29 25.47
C GLY A 104 20.95 -8.89 25.62
N ILE A 105 20.51 -7.94 24.76
CA ILE A 105 20.91 -6.52 24.82
C ILE A 105 20.45 -5.89 26.14
N GLU A 106 19.19 -6.09 26.52
CA GLU A 106 18.65 -5.53 27.77
C GLU A 106 19.34 -6.13 29.00
N TRP A 107 19.63 -7.42 28.98
CA TRP A 107 20.38 -8.06 30.06
C TRP A 107 21.79 -7.45 30.21
N VAL A 108 22.56 -7.30 29.10
CA VAL A 108 23.91 -6.67 29.17
C VAL A 108 23.83 -5.24 29.73
N LYS A 109 22.80 -4.48 29.35
CA LYS A 109 22.59 -3.12 29.89
C LYS A 109 22.27 -3.12 31.38
N SER A 110 21.48 -4.08 31.86
CA SER A 110 21.12 -4.18 33.27
C SER A 110 22.32 -4.52 34.17
N ASP A 111 23.30 -5.25 33.66
CA ASP A 111 24.48 -5.71 34.37
C ASP A 111 25.71 -4.78 34.13
N LYS A 112 25.50 -3.55 33.73
CA LYS A 112 26.58 -2.58 33.39
C LYS A 112 27.57 -2.29 34.52
N GLU A 113 27.17 -2.49 35.79
CA GLU A 113 28.00 -2.28 36.97
C GLU A 113 28.84 -3.52 37.33
N ASP A 114 28.63 -4.67 36.64
CA ASP A 114 29.44 -5.87 36.85
C ASP A 114 30.85 -5.71 36.27
N GLY A 115 31.87 -5.55 37.13
CA GLY A 115 33.26 -5.42 36.72
C GLY A 115 33.83 -6.67 35.99
N ASP A 116 33.18 -7.84 36.14
CA ASP A 116 33.53 -9.09 35.46
C ASP A 116 32.53 -9.47 34.34
N ILE A 117 31.78 -8.49 33.77
CA ILE A 117 30.71 -8.69 32.78
C ILE A 117 31.11 -9.63 31.67
N ALA A 118 32.35 -9.60 31.17
CA ALA A 118 32.82 -10.48 30.12
C ALA A 118 32.75 -11.97 30.51
N LYS A 119 33.11 -12.32 31.75
CA LYS A 119 33.02 -13.70 32.28
C LYS A 119 31.56 -14.09 32.56
N THR A 120 30.77 -13.15 33.10
CA THR A 120 29.35 -13.36 33.37
C THR A 120 28.58 -13.58 32.07
N ALA A 121 28.88 -12.80 31.01
CA ALA A 121 28.28 -12.97 29.69
C ALA A 121 28.54 -14.37 29.09
N GLU A 122 29.77 -14.88 29.19
CA GLU A 122 30.09 -16.24 28.71
C GLU A 122 29.27 -17.34 29.43
N LYS A 123 28.98 -17.15 30.71
CA LYS A 123 28.13 -18.09 31.48
C LYS A 123 26.64 -17.98 31.14
N GLN A 124 26.17 -16.76 30.86
CA GLN A 124 24.74 -16.46 30.68
C GLN A 124 24.27 -16.53 29.20
N LYS A 125 25.17 -16.45 28.23
CA LYS A 125 24.84 -16.39 26.79
C LYS A 125 23.90 -17.49 26.28
N LYS A 126 23.91 -18.66 26.94
CA LYS A 126 23.01 -19.79 26.63
C LYS A 126 21.53 -19.45 26.79
N LYS A 127 21.17 -18.49 27.64
CA LYS A 127 19.79 -18.06 27.88
C LYS A 127 19.18 -17.39 26.65
N PHE A 128 20.02 -16.76 25.81
CA PHE A 128 19.63 -15.98 24.64
C PHE A 128 19.90 -16.76 23.33
N ALA A 129 20.34 -18.00 23.43
CA ALA A 129 20.62 -18.84 22.27
C ALA A 129 19.34 -19.19 21.52
N GLY A 130 19.47 -19.40 20.22
CA GLY A 130 18.35 -19.76 19.34
C GLY A 130 18.80 -20.65 18.18
N CYS A 131 18.24 -20.39 17.01
CA CYS A 131 18.53 -21.15 15.78
C CYS A 131 18.92 -20.21 14.64
N GLU A 132 19.52 -20.77 13.61
CA GLU A 132 19.77 -20.10 12.35
C GLU A 132 18.52 -20.15 11.46
N ILE A 133 18.37 -19.15 10.58
CA ILE A 133 17.29 -19.14 9.57
C ILE A 133 17.68 -19.89 8.29
N SER A 134 18.96 -20.07 8.02
CA SER A 134 19.45 -20.82 6.88
C SER A 134 18.95 -22.27 6.90
N GLY A 135 18.46 -22.75 5.75
CA GLY A 135 17.85 -24.08 5.62
C GLY A 135 16.44 -24.20 6.26
N LYS A 136 15.88 -23.13 6.83
CA LYS A 136 14.49 -23.10 7.33
C LYS A 136 13.53 -22.74 6.20
N LYS A 137 12.29 -23.19 6.35
CA LYS A 137 11.21 -22.94 5.38
C LYS A 137 10.44 -21.68 5.75
N LEU A 138 10.38 -20.74 4.81
CA LEU A 138 9.60 -19.50 4.93
C LEU A 138 8.38 -19.57 4.02
N GLY A 139 7.19 -19.51 4.60
CA GLY A 139 5.93 -19.32 3.89
C GLY A 139 5.59 -17.83 3.77
N ILE A 140 5.27 -17.39 2.56
CA ILE A 140 4.88 -16.02 2.27
C ILE A 140 3.46 -16.03 1.72
N ILE A 141 2.54 -15.38 2.44
CA ILE A 141 1.14 -15.24 2.04
C ILE A 141 0.94 -13.83 1.48
N GLY A 142 0.77 -13.73 0.17
CA GLY A 142 0.75 -12.48 -0.59
C GLY A 142 2.12 -12.15 -1.20
N LEU A 143 2.20 -12.18 -2.54
CA LEU A 143 3.41 -11.92 -3.33
C LEU A 143 3.32 -10.57 -4.08
N GLY A 144 2.64 -9.59 -3.48
CA GLY A 144 2.62 -8.21 -3.95
C GLY A 144 3.98 -7.52 -3.76
N ALA A 145 4.00 -6.18 -3.79
CA ALA A 145 5.23 -5.37 -3.76
C ALA A 145 6.19 -5.71 -2.60
N ILE A 146 5.65 -6.03 -1.40
CA ILE A 146 6.46 -6.38 -0.24
C ILE A 146 6.84 -7.86 -0.28
N GLY A 147 5.85 -8.76 -0.47
CA GLY A 147 6.07 -10.20 -0.40
C GLY A 147 7.12 -10.70 -1.37
N GLN A 148 7.16 -10.20 -2.61
CA GLN A 148 8.20 -10.56 -3.58
C GLN A 148 9.61 -10.10 -3.15
N LEU A 149 9.75 -8.93 -2.53
CA LEU A 149 11.04 -8.46 -2.03
C LEU A 149 11.51 -9.31 -0.84
N VAL A 150 10.60 -9.67 0.07
CA VAL A 150 10.90 -10.58 1.19
C VAL A 150 11.29 -11.96 0.66
N ALA A 151 10.55 -12.51 -0.31
CA ALA A 151 10.81 -13.80 -0.91
C ALA A 151 12.23 -13.87 -1.49
N ASN A 152 12.56 -12.91 -2.34
CA ASN A 152 13.88 -12.84 -2.96
C ASN A 152 15.00 -12.66 -1.93
N ALA A 153 14.81 -11.81 -0.91
CA ALA A 153 15.81 -11.59 0.13
C ALA A 153 16.01 -12.84 1.00
N ALA A 154 14.94 -13.54 1.37
CA ALA A 154 15.01 -14.75 2.17
C ALA A 154 15.73 -15.90 1.44
N THR A 155 15.54 -16.02 0.13
CA THR A 155 16.28 -16.96 -0.73
C THR A 155 17.80 -16.70 -0.63
N HIS A 156 18.23 -15.43 -0.70
CA HIS A 156 19.64 -15.05 -0.57
C HIS A 156 20.20 -15.29 0.86
N LEU A 157 19.33 -15.35 1.87
CA LEU A 157 19.70 -15.72 3.24
C LEU A 157 19.74 -17.25 3.47
N GLY A 158 19.56 -18.04 2.41
CA GLY A 158 19.63 -19.49 2.45
C GLY A 158 18.38 -20.18 2.99
N MET A 159 17.23 -19.50 3.00
CA MET A 159 15.94 -20.13 3.34
C MET A 159 15.32 -20.83 2.13
N GLU A 160 14.55 -21.90 2.37
CA GLU A 160 13.63 -22.45 1.39
C GLU A 160 12.32 -21.64 1.40
N VAL A 161 11.98 -20.99 0.28
CA VAL A 161 10.86 -20.05 0.24
C VAL A 161 9.65 -20.64 -0.49
N TYR A 162 8.50 -20.56 0.14
CA TYR A 162 7.19 -21.03 -0.33
C TYR A 162 6.24 -19.84 -0.44
N GLY A 163 5.77 -19.53 -1.65
CA GLY A 163 4.93 -18.37 -1.91
C GLY A 163 3.52 -18.75 -2.33
N TYR A 164 2.51 -18.13 -1.69
CA TYR A 164 1.11 -18.25 -2.02
C TYR A 164 0.51 -16.88 -2.34
N ASP A 165 -0.02 -16.73 -3.54
CA ASP A 165 -0.83 -15.58 -3.94
C ASP A 165 -1.73 -15.96 -5.12
N PRO A 166 -3.05 -16.15 -4.93
CA PRO A 166 -3.97 -16.53 -5.99
C PRO A 166 -4.26 -15.41 -7.00
N TYR A 167 -3.80 -14.17 -6.70
CA TYR A 167 -4.03 -12.98 -7.53
C TYR A 167 -2.73 -12.35 -8.04
N ILE A 168 -1.64 -13.11 -8.02
CA ILE A 168 -0.33 -12.59 -8.44
C ILE A 168 -0.40 -12.05 -9.87
N SER A 169 0.12 -10.83 -10.06
CA SER A 169 0.24 -10.25 -11.40
C SER A 169 1.39 -10.90 -12.18
N VAL A 170 1.31 -10.85 -13.50
CA VAL A 170 2.39 -11.34 -14.37
C VAL A 170 3.70 -10.61 -14.06
N ASP A 171 3.66 -9.28 -13.88
CA ASP A 171 4.84 -8.48 -13.56
C ASP A 171 5.47 -8.88 -12.22
N ALA A 172 4.63 -9.14 -11.19
CA ALA A 172 5.11 -9.63 -9.90
C ALA A 172 5.78 -11.01 -10.03
N ALA A 173 5.17 -11.92 -10.79
CA ALA A 173 5.73 -13.24 -11.02
C ALA A 173 7.09 -13.21 -11.74
N TRP A 174 7.27 -12.29 -12.70
CA TRP A 174 8.54 -12.10 -13.38
C TRP A 174 9.67 -11.58 -12.48
N ASN A 175 9.33 -10.94 -11.37
CA ASN A 175 10.30 -10.41 -10.41
C ASN A 175 10.71 -11.42 -9.32
N LEU A 176 10.09 -12.60 -9.27
CA LEU A 176 10.41 -13.64 -8.31
C LEU A 176 11.61 -14.49 -8.75
N SER A 177 12.46 -14.88 -7.79
CA SER A 177 13.49 -15.90 -8.01
C SER A 177 12.85 -17.21 -8.43
N ARG A 178 13.53 -17.95 -9.31
CA ARG A 178 13.12 -19.29 -9.75
C ARG A 178 13.20 -20.35 -8.65
N ASP A 179 13.92 -20.06 -7.58
CA ASP A 179 14.08 -20.97 -6.42
C ASP A 179 12.88 -20.89 -5.44
N ILE A 180 11.90 -20.02 -5.70
CA ILE A 180 10.71 -19.90 -4.88
C ILE A 180 9.67 -20.91 -5.31
N HIS A 181 9.24 -21.74 -4.34
CA HIS A 181 8.20 -22.75 -4.56
C HIS A 181 6.83 -22.10 -4.63
N HIS A 182 6.15 -22.22 -5.77
CA HIS A 182 4.76 -21.76 -5.91
C HIS A 182 3.79 -22.72 -5.22
N ILE A 183 2.98 -22.19 -4.31
CA ILE A 183 1.98 -22.94 -3.54
C ILE A 183 0.57 -22.57 -4.02
N GLN A 184 -0.26 -23.57 -4.27
CA GLN A 184 -1.65 -23.37 -4.72
C GLN A 184 -2.66 -23.32 -3.56
N ASN A 185 -2.36 -23.97 -2.43
CA ASN A 185 -3.22 -24.01 -1.25
C ASN A 185 -2.48 -23.46 -0.04
N VAL A 186 -3.05 -22.48 0.62
CA VAL A 186 -2.40 -21.82 1.78
C VAL A 186 -2.12 -22.79 2.93
N GLU A 187 -2.91 -23.85 3.07
CA GLU A 187 -2.74 -24.89 4.08
C GLU A 187 -1.40 -25.63 3.94
N ASP A 188 -0.86 -25.72 2.73
CA ASP A 188 0.46 -26.33 2.50
C ASP A 188 1.58 -25.46 3.12
N ILE A 189 1.41 -24.12 3.14
CA ILE A 189 2.28 -23.21 3.88
C ILE A 189 2.18 -23.49 5.37
N TYR A 190 0.97 -23.59 5.92
CA TYR A 190 0.76 -23.85 7.33
C TYR A 190 1.45 -25.14 7.78
N ARG A 191 1.27 -26.24 7.06
CA ARG A 191 1.82 -27.56 7.42
C ARG A 191 3.33 -27.66 7.21
N THR A 192 3.90 -26.86 6.31
CA THR A 192 5.28 -27.07 5.83
C THR A 192 6.28 -26.10 6.43
N CYS A 193 5.89 -24.84 6.67
CA CYS A 193 6.83 -23.76 6.93
C CYS A 193 7.16 -23.56 8.41
N ASP A 194 8.42 -23.23 8.70
CA ASP A 194 8.92 -22.91 10.04
C ASP A 194 8.64 -21.45 10.41
N TYR A 195 8.62 -20.58 9.40
CA TYR A 195 8.29 -19.15 9.47
C TYR A 195 7.18 -18.87 8.50
N ILE A 196 6.21 -18.05 8.90
CA ILE A 196 5.11 -17.58 8.04
C ILE A 196 5.03 -16.07 8.14
N THR A 197 5.02 -15.38 7.00
CA THR A 197 4.86 -13.93 6.93
C THR A 197 3.69 -13.56 6.01
N ILE A 198 2.94 -12.53 6.43
CA ILE A 198 1.67 -12.15 5.77
C ILE A 198 1.85 -10.79 5.10
N HIS A 199 1.48 -10.69 3.83
CA HIS A 199 1.59 -9.48 3.00
C HIS A 199 0.36 -9.25 2.12
N VAL A 200 -0.83 -9.57 2.65
CA VAL A 200 -2.12 -9.37 1.96
C VAL A 200 -2.82 -8.11 2.47
N PRO A 201 -3.69 -7.49 1.66
CA PRO A 201 -4.54 -6.39 2.13
C PRO A 201 -5.59 -6.90 3.12
N LEU A 202 -6.07 -6.02 4.00
CA LEU A 202 -7.23 -6.29 4.85
C LEU A 202 -8.52 -6.11 4.02
N LEU A 203 -9.18 -7.20 3.75
CA LEU A 203 -10.47 -7.31 3.08
C LEU A 203 -11.40 -8.15 3.93
N ASP A 204 -12.70 -8.17 3.64
CA ASP A 204 -13.65 -9.05 4.33
C ASP A 204 -13.24 -10.54 4.22
N SER A 205 -12.65 -10.94 3.08
CA SER A 205 -12.16 -12.29 2.83
C SER A 205 -10.84 -12.64 3.53
N THR A 206 -10.04 -11.66 3.95
CA THR A 206 -8.74 -11.87 4.60
C THR A 206 -8.76 -11.53 6.09
N LYS A 207 -9.80 -10.84 6.55
CA LYS A 207 -9.98 -10.52 7.97
C LYS A 207 -10.03 -11.80 8.81
N GLY A 208 -9.15 -11.87 9.82
CA GLY A 208 -9.05 -13.03 10.70
C GLY A 208 -8.63 -14.32 9.98
N MET A 209 -7.92 -14.22 8.84
CA MET A 209 -7.47 -15.39 8.10
C MET A 209 -6.52 -16.29 8.92
N ILE A 210 -5.74 -15.70 9.81
CA ILE A 210 -4.94 -16.45 10.78
C ILE A 210 -5.76 -16.59 12.07
N ASN A 211 -6.63 -17.55 12.08
CA ASN A 211 -7.48 -17.92 13.22
C ASN A 211 -6.99 -19.22 13.87
N LYS A 212 -7.75 -19.68 14.88
CA LYS A 212 -7.42 -20.93 15.58
C LYS A 212 -7.28 -22.12 14.63
N ALA A 213 -8.15 -22.26 13.65
CA ALA A 213 -8.11 -23.40 12.71
C ALA A 213 -6.84 -23.38 11.87
N ALA A 214 -6.46 -22.21 11.33
CA ALA A 214 -5.20 -22.04 10.62
C ALA A 214 -3.97 -22.34 11.48
N ILE A 215 -3.98 -21.86 12.75
CA ILE A 215 -2.88 -22.10 13.70
C ILE A 215 -2.77 -23.59 14.07
N ASP A 216 -3.88 -24.29 14.24
CA ASP A 216 -3.89 -25.73 14.56
C ASP A 216 -3.21 -26.57 13.46
N GLU A 217 -3.31 -26.12 12.18
CA GLU A 217 -2.63 -26.77 11.05
C GLU A 217 -1.14 -26.43 10.94
N MET A 218 -0.68 -25.34 11.56
CA MET A 218 0.72 -24.94 11.48
C MET A 218 1.64 -25.93 12.18
N LYS A 219 2.92 -25.90 11.80
CA LYS A 219 3.96 -26.68 12.49
C LYS A 219 4.09 -26.26 13.96
N ASP A 220 4.40 -27.20 14.82
CA ASP A 220 4.76 -26.90 16.21
C ASP A 220 6.06 -26.08 16.24
N GLY A 221 6.05 -25.00 17.02
CA GLY A 221 7.17 -24.07 17.10
C GLY A 221 7.28 -23.08 15.93
N VAL A 222 6.22 -22.90 15.15
CA VAL A 222 6.16 -21.92 14.06
C VAL A 222 6.41 -20.49 14.57
N VAL A 223 7.04 -19.67 13.74
CA VAL A 223 7.15 -18.23 13.92
C VAL A 223 6.21 -17.54 12.95
N LEU A 224 5.31 -16.72 13.47
CA LEU A 224 4.38 -15.92 12.67
C LEU A 224 4.82 -14.46 12.65
N LEU A 225 4.86 -13.85 11.46
CA LEU A 225 5.20 -12.44 11.26
C LEU A 225 4.02 -11.71 10.59
N ASN A 226 3.57 -10.61 11.19
CA ASN A 226 2.52 -9.76 10.65
C ASN A 226 2.96 -8.30 10.56
N TYR A 227 3.35 -7.89 9.38
CA TYR A 227 3.71 -6.52 9.02
C TYR A 227 2.73 -5.92 7.99
N ALA A 228 1.57 -6.56 7.81
CA ALA A 228 0.55 -6.12 6.85
C ALA A 228 -0.57 -5.32 7.51
N ARG A 229 -1.45 -5.97 8.31
CA ARG A 229 -2.54 -5.34 9.07
C ARG A 229 -2.87 -6.17 10.30
N ASP A 230 -3.22 -5.50 11.40
CA ASP A 230 -3.58 -6.12 12.69
C ASP A 230 -4.73 -7.14 12.57
N LEU A 231 -5.83 -6.73 11.96
CA LEU A 231 -7.06 -7.52 11.86
C LEU A 231 -6.97 -8.76 10.92
N LEU A 232 -5.83 -9.02 10.31
CA LEU A 232 -5.58 -10.27 9.57
C LEU A 232 -5.42 -11.49 10.51
N VAL A 233 -5.09 -11.22 11.76
CA VAL A 233 -4.73 -12.24 12.77
C VAL A 233 -5.71 -12.20 13.93
N ASP A 234 -6.19 -13.36 14.35
CA ASP A 234 -6.89 -13.54 15.62
C ASP A 234 -5.84 -13.59 16.73
N GLU A 235 -5.61 -12.47 17.39
CA GLU A 235 -4.59 -12.35 18.43
C GLU A 235 -4.90 -13.19 19.67
N ASP A 236 -6.18 -13.44 20.02
CA ASP A 236 -6.54 -14.30 21.13
C ASP A 236 -6.13 -15.75 20.84
N ALA A 237 -6.33 -16.21 19.60
CA ALA A 237 -5.87 -17.53 19.15
C ALA A 237 -4.34 -17.63 19.14
N VAL A 238 -3.63 -16.58 18.71
CA VAL A 238 -2.16 -16.51 18.72
C VAL A 238 -1.62 -16.57 20.15
N LEU A 239 -2.15 -15.78 21.08
CA LEU A 239 -1.72 -15.77 22.47
C LEU A 239 -1.96 -17.14 23.16
N ALA A 240 -3.08 -17.79 22.86
CA ALA A 240 -3.34 -19.15 23.32
C ALA A 240 -2.33 -20.15 22.76
N ALA A 241 -1.96 -20.03 21.48
CA ALA A 241 -0.96 -20.91 20.83
C ALA A 241 0.46 -20.70 21.38
N LEU A 242 0.85 -19.46 21.66
CA LEU A 242 2.12 -19.13 22.32
C LEU A 242 2.18 -19.78 23.71
N LYS A 243 1.13 -19.62 24.52
CA LYS A 243 1.03 -20.22 25.86
C LYS A 243 1.05 -21.74 25.84
N ALA A 244 0.47 -22.35 24.82
CA ALA A 244 0.45 -23.81 24.63
C ALA A 244 1.76 -24.36 24.03
N GLY A 245 2.71 -23.53 23.63
CA GLY A 245 3.93 -23.94 22.96
C GLY A 245 3.76 -24.39 21.50
N LYS A 246 2.56 -24.26 20.95
CA LYS A 246 2.26 -24.53 19.52
C LYS A 246 2.98 -23.53 18.61
N MET A 247 3.01 -22.27 19.01
CA MET A 247 3.73 -21.18 18.32
C MET A 247 4.94 -20.76 19.17
N LYS A 248 6.09 -20.56 18.52
CA LYS A 248 7.33 -20.13 19.19
C LYS A 248 7.37 -18.63 19.43
N LYS A 249 7.04 -17.84 18.39
CA LYS A 249 7.05 -16.38 18.43
C LYS A 249 5.97 -15.81 17.52
N TYR A 250 5.38 -14.70 17.96
CA TYR A 250 4.58 -13.80 17.14
C TYR A 250 5.25 -12.44 17.03
N VAL A 251 5.56 -12.02 15.81
CA VAL A 251 6.21 -10.74 15.52
C VAL A 251 5.20 -9.85 14.80
N THR A 252 4.97 -8.65 15.31
CA THR A 252 3.99 -7.73 14.71
C THR A 252 4.46 -6.29 14.82
N ASP A 253 4.00 -5.47 13.86
CA ASP A 253 4.23 -4.03 13.83
C ASP A 253 3.01 -3.22 14.35
N PHE A 254 2.05 -3.92 14.97
CA PHE A 254 0.78 -3.35 15.43
C PHE A 254 0.65 -3.46 16.95
N ALA A 255 1.16 -2.43 17.65
CA ALA A 255 1.12 -2.38 19.10
C ALA A 255 -0.33 -2.18 19.62
N ASN A 256 -0.77 -3.06 20.52
CA ASN A 256 -2.03 -2.94 21.24
C ASN A 256 -1.92 -3.61 22.63
N PRO A 257 -2.87 -3.35 23.56
CA PRO A 257 -2.79 -3.87 24.94
C PRO A 257 -2.75 -5.40 25.08
N LYS A 258 -3.19 -6.17 24.06
CA LYS A 258 -3.18 -7.64 24.11
C LYS A 258 -1.79 -8.22 23.90
N VAL A 259 -1.07 -7.70 22.90
CA VAL A 259 0.19 -8.28 22.44
C VAL A 259 1.42 -7.64 23.07
N VAL A 260 1.33 -6.37 23.50
CA VAL A 260 2.46 -5.68 24.15
C VAL A 260 2.80 -6.33 25.48
N GLY A 261 4.04 -6.82 25.62
CA GLY A 261 4.54 -7.47 26.83
C GLY A 261 4.05 -8.90 27.04
N ALA A 262 3.24 -9.47 26.14
CA ALA A 262 2.86 -10.87 26.21
C ALA A 262 4.06 -11.78 25.90
N GLU A 263 4.16 -12.91 26.64
CA GLU A 263 5.25 -13.86 26.45
C GLU A 263 5.25 -14.43 25.03
N GLY A 264 6.41 -14.44 24.40
CA GLY A 264 6.56 -14.93 23.02
C GLY A 264 6.25 -13.92 21.93
N THR A 265 5.79 -12.70 22.26
CA THR A 265 5.56 -11.63 21.29
C THR A 265 6.77 -10.72 21.11
N ILE A 266 6.95 -10.20 19.90
CA ILE A 266 7.89 -9.13 19.55
C ILE A 266 7.06 -8.07 18.81
N VAL A 267 6.95 -6.89 19.42
CA VAL A 267 6.06 -5.84 18.91
C VAL A 267 6.87 -4.59 18.62
N THR A 268 6.74 -4.06 17.40
CA THR A 268 7.34 -2.79 16.97
C THR A 268 6.24 -1.72 16.81
N PRO A 269 6.56 -0.41 16.99
CA PRO A 269 5.56 0.64 16.99
C PRO A 269 5.28 1.18 15.57
N HIS A 270 4.84 0.31 14.65
CA HIS A 270 4.47 0.60 13.26
C HIS A 270 5.60 1.25 12.46
N LEU A 271 6.78 0.59 12.47
CA LEU A 271 8.01 1.08 11.85
C LEU A 271 8.19 0.69 10.38
N GLY A 272 7.33 -0.17 9.82
CA GLY A 272 7.52 -0.73 8.47
C GLY A 272 7.81 0.29 7.37
N ALA A 273 7.17 1.46 7.41
CA ALA A 273 7.39 2.54 6.46
C ALA A 273 8.19 3.73 7.04
N SER A 274 8.71 3.61 8.26
CA SER A 274 9.34 4.73 8.97
C SER A 274 10.84 4.81 8.68
N THR A 275 11.19 4.97 7.41
CA THR A 275 12.54 5.25 6.94
C THR A 275 12.54 6.50 6.06
N LYS A 276 13.65 7.22 6.01
CA LYS A 276 13.80 8.40 5.15
C LYS A 276 13.53 8.04 3.68
N GLU A 277 14.07 6.94 3.21
CA GLU A 277 13.91 6.46 1.84
C GLU A 277 12.45 6.10 1.52
N SER A 278 11.72 5.52 2.47
CA SER A 278 10.28 5.25 2.30
C SER A 278 9.48 6.55 2.17
N GLU A 279 9.79 7.56 2.98
CA GLU A 279 9.15 8.88 2.91
C GLU A 279 9.46 9.58 1.59
N ASP A 280 10.73 9.57 1.18
CA ASP A 280 11.20 10.14 -0.08
C ASP A 280 10.51 9.47 -1.29
N ASN A 281 10.49 8.14 -1.32
CA ASN A 281 9.88 7.38 -2.41
C ASN A 281 8.37 7.60 -2.49
N CYS A 282 7.67 7.65 -1.35
CA CYS A 282 6.25 7.94 -1.31
C CYS A 282 5.95 9.35 -1.83
N ALA A 283 6.74 10.35 -1.44
CA ALA A 283 6.58 11.72 -1.90
C ALA A 283 6.81 11.85 -3.42
N VAL A 284 7.86 11.21 -3.94
CA VAL A 284 8.15 11.18 -5.39
C VAL A 284 7.02 10.53 -6.17
N MET A 285 6.50 9.39 -5.70
CA MET A 285 5.41 8.69 -6.37
C MET A 285 4.14 9.53 -6.37
N ALA A 286 3.74 10.08 -5.21
CA ALA A 286 2.55 10.92 -5.07
C ALA A 286 2.57 12.13 -6.01
N VAL A 287 3.71 12.82 -6.12
CA VAL A 287 3.86 13.96 -7.03
C VAL A 287 3.76 13.52 -8.50
N LYS A 288 4.38 12.39 -8.87
CA LYS A 288 4.29 11.87 -10.24
C LYS A 288 2.87 11.49 -10.63
N GLU A 289 2.10 10.91 -9.70
CA GLU A 289 0.68 10.56 -9.93
C GLU A 289 -0.18 11.81 -10.12
N ILE A 290 -0.02 12.82 -9.26
CA ILE A 290 -0.70 14.12 -9.43
C ILE A 290 -0.36 14.73 -10.78
N ARG A 291 0.90 14.77 -11.15
CA ARG A 291 1.34 15.36 -12.42
C ARG A 291 0.75 14.64 -13.62
N ASP A 292 0.84 13.31 -13.66
CA ASP A 292 0.30 12.53 -14.78
C ASP A 292 -1.24 12.71 -14.90
N PHE A 293 -1.93 12.80 -13.74
CA PHE A 293 -3.36 13.08 -13.74
C PHE A 293 -3.70 14.51 -14.17
N LEU A 294 -3.01 15.53 -13.66
CA LEU A 294 -3.30 16.92 -14.01
C LEU A 294 -2.90 17.26 -15.44
N GLU A 295 -1.74 16.79 -15.88
CA GLU A 295 -1.17 17.11 -17.20
C GLU A 295 -1.76 16.25 -18.33
N ASN A 296 -2.09 14.97 -18.06
CA ASN A 296 -2.50 14.01 -19.08
C ASN A 296 -3.88 13.37 -18.86
N GLY A 297 -4.47 13.55 -17.67
CA GLY A 297 -5.72 12.89 -17.30
C GLY A 297 -5.57 11.42 -16.92
N ASN A 298 -4.37 10.85 -16.89
CA ASN A 298 -4.14 9.46 -16.58
C ASN A 298 -4.37 9.17 -15.09
N ILE A 299 -5.02 8.07 -14.79
CA ILE A 299 -5.22 7.57 -13.42
C ILE A 299 -4.43 6.28 -13.24
N ARG A 300 -3.46 6.30 -12.30
CA ARG A 300 -2.72 5.13 -11.81
C ARG A 300 -2.75 5.12 -10.29
N ASN A 301 -2.89 3.94 -9.69
CA ASN A 301 -2.93 3.77 -8.22
C ASN A 301 -4.03 4.56 -7.50
N SER A 302 -5.12 4.88 -8.17
CA SER A 302 -6.26 5.50 -7.49
C SER A 302 -7.03 4.48 -6.66
N VAL A 303 -7.46 4.90 -5.46
CA VAL A 303 -8.22 4.07 -4.53
C VAL A 303 -9.73 4.19 -4.70
N ASN A 304 -10.24 5.28 -5.27
CA ASN A 304 -11.67 5.53 -5.47
C ASN A 304 -12.13 5.51 -6.94
N PHE A 305 -11.25 5.71 -7.90
CA PHE A 305 -11.54 5.58 -9.33
C PHE A 305 -10.72 4.45 -9.96
N PRO A 306 -11.11 3.93 -11.14
CA PRO A 306 -10.36 2.87 -11.82
C PRO A 306 -9.04 3.40 -12.40
N ASN A 307 -8.04 2.52 -12.52
CA ASN A 307 -6.88 2.82 -13.36
C ASN A 307 -7.32 2.99 -14.82
N CYS A 308 -6.98 4.11 -15.42
CA CYS A 308 -7.34 4.46 -16.78
C CYS A 308 -6.25 5.36 -17.37
N SER A 309 -5.66 5.00 -18.48
CA SER A 309 -4.55 5.74 -19.09
C SER A 309 -4.60 5.62 -20.61
N MET A 310 -4.38 6.74 -21.26
CA MET A 310 -4.17 6.86 -22.71
C MET A 310 -2.81 7.49 -23.04
N GLY A 311 -1.90 7.54 -22.05
CA GLY A 311 -0.60 8.19 -22.20
C GLY A 311 -0.70 9.71 -22.34
N VAL A 312 0.35 10.32 -22.91
CA VAL A 312 0.38 11.76 -23.20
C VAL A 312 -0.55 12.07 -24.38
N CYS A 313 -1.37 13.12 -24.25
CA CYS A 313 -2.25 13.54 -25.33
C CYS A 313 -1.43 14.13 -26.48
N THR A 314 -1.41 13.47 -27.63
CA THR A 314 -0.78 13.94 -28.88
C THR A 314 -1.79 14.55 -29.87
N GLY A 315 -3.10 14.36 -29.63
CA GLY A 315 -4.19 14.88 -30.42
C GLY A 315 -4.43 16.39 -30.25
N ALA A 316 -5.47 16.91 -30.89
CA ALA A 316 -5.87 18.33 -30.84
C ALA A 316 -6.53 18.67 -29.49
N GLY A 317 -7.28 17.73 -28.89
CA GLY A 317 -7.95 17.90 -27.60
C GLY A 317 -8.08 16.60 -26.82
N ARG A 318 -8.20 16.72 -25.50
CA ARG A 318 -8.55 15.60 -24.59
C ARG A 318 -9.51 16.06 -23.53
N VAL A 319 -10.59 15.31 -23.35
CA VAL A 319 -11.56 15.50 -22.27
C VAL A 319 -11.58 14.27 -21.37
N THR A 320 -11.69 14.51 -20.07
CA THR A 320 -11.79 13.43 -19.07
C THR A 320 -13.04 13.64 -18.22
N ILE A 321 -13.70 12.54 -17.86
CA ILE A 321 -15.00 12.54 -17.18
C ILE A 321 -14.98 11.56 -16.00
N CYS A 322 -15.11 12.07 -14.78
CA CYS A 322 -15.48 11.27 -13.61
C CYS A 322 -17.01 11.13 -13.58
N HIS A 323 -17.52 9.91 -13.51
CA HIS A 323 -18.97 9.68 -13.55
C HIS A 323 -19.40 8.43 -12.78
N LYS A 324 -20.70 8.32 -12.53
CA LYS A 324 -21.31 7.09 -11.99
C LYS A 324 -21.19 5.95 -13.00
N ASN A 325 -20.98 4.74 -12.51
CA ASN A 325 -20.90 3.54 -13.34
C ASN A 325 -22.31 2.98 -13.61
N ILE A 326 -23.11 3.69 -14.40
CA ILE A 326 -24.48 3.36 -14.72
C ILE A 326 -24.68 3.15 -16.25
N PRO A 327 -25.73 2.42 -16.68
CA PRO A 327 -25.99 2.19 -18.10
C PRO A 327 -26.22 3.48 -18.87
N GLY A 328 -25.78 3.51 -20.14
CA GLY A 328 -26.06 4.59 -21.09
C GLY A 328 -25.02 5.72 -21.11
N MET A 329 -24.09 5.81 -20.15
CA MET A 329 -23.14 6.93 -20.04
C MET A 329 -22.32 7.14 -21.33
N LEU A 330 -21.72 6.08 -21.88
CA LEU A 330 -20.92 6.21 -23.10
C LEU A 330 -21.75 6.70 -24.32
N GLY A 331 -22.98 6.22 -24.43
CA GLY A 331 -23.91 6.68 -25.47
C GLY A 331 -24.23 8.18 -25.33
N ALA A 332 -24.43 8.66 -24.10
CA ALA A 332 -24.66 10.06 -23.83
C ALA A 332 -23.45 10.91 -24.21
N PHE A 333 -22.23 10.50 -23.82
CA PHE A 333 -20.99 11.22 -24.12
C PHE A 333 -20.73 11.30 -25.61
N THR A 334 -20.85 10.18 -26.34
CA THR A 334 -20.66 10.18 -27.80
C THR A 334 -21.73 10.98 -28.53
N THR A 335 -22.96 11.03 -28.01
CA THR A 335 -24.03 11.90 -28.56
C THR A 335 -23.70 13.38 -28.38
N VAL A 336 -23.19 13.79 -27.22
CA VAL A 336 -22.74 15.17 -26.97
C VAL A 336 -21.64 15.56 -27.98
N MET A 337 -20.63 14.71 -28.17
CA MET A 337 -19.54 14.96 -29.14
C MET A 337 -20.06 15.01 -30.56
N GLY A 338 -20.95 14.10 -30.98
CA GLY A 338 -21.57 14.08 -32.29
C GLY A 338 -22.40 15.33 -32.56
N ASN A 339 -23.19 15.81 -31.59
CA ASN A 339 -23.97 17.05 -31.71
C ASN A 339 -23.07 18.29 -31.82
N ALA A 340 -21.89 18.26 -31.22
CA ALA A 340 -20.88 19.32 -31.33
C ALA A 340 -20.10 19.23 -32.66
N GLY A 341 -20.33 18.20 -33.47
CA GLY A 341 -19.62 17.99 -34.75
C GLY A 341 -18.16 17.59 -34.57
N VAL A 342 -17.80 17.02 -33.40
CA VAL A 342 -16.43 16.65 -33.05
C VAL A 342 -16.23 15.15 -33.18
N ASN A 343 -15.18 14.76 -33.87
CA ASN A 343 -14.78 13.35 -34.00
C ASN A 343 -13.91 12.94 -32.79
N ILE A 344 -14.21 11.75 -32.26
CA ILE A 344 -13.41 11.10 -31.21
C ILE A 344 -12.40 10.19 -31.89
N SER A 345 -11.11 10.49 -31.75
CA SER A 345 -10.03 9.68 -32.34
C SER A 345 -9.68 8.45 -31.50
N ASP A 346 -9.80 8.54 -30.16
CA ASP A 346 -9.60 7.43 -29.24
C ASP A 346 -10.45 7.64 -27.98
N MET A 347 -10.90 6.55 -27.38
CA MET A 347 -11.70 6.60 -26.15
C MET A 347 -11.44 5.39 -25.26
N THR A 348 -11.27 5.65 -23.98
CA THR A 348 -11.16 4.61 -22.96
C THR A 348 -12.12 4.89 -21.83
N ASN A 349 -12.88 3.87 -21.41
CA ASN A 349 -13.71 3.88 -20.22
C ASN A 349 -13.36 2.72 -19.33
N LYS A 350 -13.24 2.97 -18.03
CA LYS A 350 -13.03 1.95 -17.00
C LYS A 350 -14.00 2.18 -15.86
N GLY A 351 -14.48 1.09 -15.25
CA GLY A 351 -15.35 1.12 -14.08
C GLY A 351 -14.67 0.49 -12.85
N LYS A 352 -15.01 0.98 -11.66
CA LYS A 352 -14.60 0.44 -10.36
C LYS A 352 -15.72 0.65 -9.35
N GLY A 353 -16.47 -0.40 -9.04
CA GLY A 353 -17.66 -0.28 -8.19
C GLY A 353 -18.68 0.68 -8.81
N ASP A 354 -19.12 1.65 -8.02
CA ASP A 354 -20.16 2.63 -8.39
C ASP A 354 -19.64 3.79 -9.26
N TYR A 355 -18.35 3.87 -9.49
CA TYR A 355 -17.69 4.96 -10.22
C TYR A 355 -16.97 4.48 -11.46
N ALA A 356 -16.90 5.35 -12.44
CA ALA A 356 -16.20 5.12 -13.68
C ALA A 356 -15.43 6.39 -14.12
N TYR A 357 -14.47 6.19 -15.00
CA TYR A 357 -13.69 7.25 -15.58
C TYR A 357 -13.56 7.04 -17.07
N THR A 358 -13.89 8.06 -17.84
CA THR A 358 -13.79 8.09 -19.30
C THR A 358 -12.76 9.12 -19.73
N MET A 359 -11.92 8.75 -20.68
CA MET A 359 -11.01 9.64 -21.40
C MET A 359 -11.38 9.60 -22.88
N MET A 360 -11.42 10.76 -23.53
CA MET A 360 -11.67 10.91 -24.98
C MET A 360 -10.63 11.83 -25.59
N ASP A 361 -9.92 11.35 -26.59
CA ASP A 361 -9.06 12.16 -27.47
C ASP A 361 -9.87 12.63 -28.67
N LEU A 362 -9.75 13.91 -29.00
CA LEU A 362 -10.54 14.57 -29.98
C LEU A 362 -9.68 15.03 -31.17
N GLU A 363 -10.26 15.07 -32.38
CA GLU A 363 -9.61 15.61 -33.58
C GLU A 363 -9.62 17.14 -33.65
N SER A 364 -10.35 17.79 -32.73
CA SER A 364 -10.40 19.24 -32.57
C SER A 364 -10.18 19.64 -31.10
N GLU A 365 -9.94 20.91 -30.84
CA GLU A 365 -9.86 21.46 -29.50
C GLU A 365 -11.16 21.22 -28.73
N ALA A 366 -11.03 20.90 -27.42
CA ALA A 366 -12.17 20.81 -26.54
C ALA A 366 -12.66 22.21 -26.14
N THR A 367 -13.97 22.41 -26.09
CA THR A 367 -14.58 23.72 -25.79
C THR A 367 -15.34 23.68 -24.44
N GLU A 368 -15.48 24.85 -23.83
CA GLU A 368 -16.31 25.04 -22.62
C GLU A 368 -17.79 24.65 -22.86
N GLU A 369 -18.30 24.78 -24.07
CA GLU A 369 -19.66 24.38 -24.44
C GLU A 369 -19.80 22.85 -24.38
N MET A 370 -18.81 22.10 -24.83
CA MET A 370 -18.76 20.64 -24.71
C MET A 370 -18.71 20.21 -23.26
N VAL A 371 -17.89 20.88 -22.42
CA VAL A 371 -17.82 20.60 -20.98
C VAL A 371 -19.19 20.78 -20.33
N LYS A 372 -19.85 21.92 -20.54
CA LYS A 372 -21.20 22.17 -20.00
C LYS A 372 -22.23 21.15 -20.46
N ALA A 373 -22.16 20.72 -21.73
CA ALA A 373 -23.06 19.71 -22.25
C ALA A 373 -22.80 18.31 -21.62
N LEU A 374 -21.55 17.97 -21.36
CA LEU A 374 -21.17 16.74 -20.66
C LEU A 374 -21.57 16.78 -19.18
N GLU A 375 -21.35 17.91 -18.50
CA GLU A 375 -21.74 18.10 -17.10
C GLU A 375 -23.26 18.04 -16.90
N ALA A 376 -24.04 18.35 -17.91
CA ALA A 376 -25.50 18.25 -17.89
C ALA A 376 -26.02 16.80 -18.00
N VAL A 377 -25.16 15.83 -18.31
CA VAL A 377 -25.54 14.41 -18.38
C VAL A 377 -25.70 13.87 -16.96
N ASP A 378 -26.86 13.29 -16.67
CA ASP A 378 -27.12 12.69 -15.36
C ASP A 378 -26.08 11.60 -15.03
N GLY A 379 -25.54 11.62 -13.82
CA GLY A 379 -24.48 10.73 -13.38
C GLY A 379 -23.07 11.24 -13.63
N VAL A 380 -22.85 12.37 -14.31
CA VAL A 380 -21.55 13.02 -14.43
C VAL A 380 -21.21 13.74 -13.13
N LEU A 381 -20.00 13.57 -12.64
CA LEU A 381 -19.48 14.14 -11.39
C LEU A 381 -18.53 15.31 -11.65
N LYS A 382 -17.64 15.15 -12.61
CA LYS A 382 -16.67 16.19 -13.00
C LYS A 382 -16.16 15.98 -14.41
N VAL A 383 -16.05 17.06 -15.16
CA VAL A 383 -15.47 17.09 -16.51
C VAL A 383 -14.23 17.98 -16.52
N ARG A 384 -13.20 17.58 -17.25
CA ARG A 384 -11.98 18.38 -17.39
C ARG A 384 -11.52 18.39 -18.83
N ILE A 385 -11.12 19.56 -19.31
CA ILE A 385 -10.28 19.70 -20.51
C ILE A 385 -8.83 19.50 -20.08
N ILE A 386 -8.13 18.57 -20.71
CA ILE A 386 -6.69 18.35 -20.49
C ILE A 386 -5.90 19.11 -21.57
N LYS A 387 -6.42 19.15 -22.80
CA LYS A 387 -5.82 19.86 -23.93
C LYS A 387 -6.90 20.35 -24.88
#